data_854c5555de120a1d2aab969a26417af6
#
_entry.id   854c5555de120a1d2aab969a26417af6
#
_cell.length_a   1.000
_cell.length_b   1.000
_cell.length_c   1.000
_cell.angle_alpha   90.00
_cell.angle_beta   90.00
_cell.angle_gamma   90.00
#
_symmetry.space_group_name_H-M   'P 1'
#
loop_
_entity.id
_entity.type
_entity.pdbx_description
1 polymer ?
#
loop_
_entity_poly.entity_id
_entity_poly.type
_entity_poly.pdbx_seq_one_letter_code
_entity_poly.pdbx_strand_id
1 'polypeptide(L)'
;MKFTTKSRYALNALIELHLMEIDGPVKVSKIADMQSIEITYLEQLFRKLRIAGLIDSTRGRNGGYFFAKDPCKISVKDIMIAVCLLYTS
;
A
#
# COMPACT_ATOMS: atom_id res chain seq x y z
N MET A 1 15.22 10.18 -10.89
CA MET A 1 14.34 9.01 -10.97
C MET A 1 12.93 9.46 -11.27
N LYS A 2 12.32 8.85 -12.26
CA LYS A 2 10.99 9.26 -12.69
C LYS A 2 9.91 8.67 -11.80
N PHE A 3 8.97 9.50 -11.38
CA PHE A 3 7.84 9.05 -10.56
C PHE A 3 6.80 8.41 -11.48
N THR A 4 6.72 7.10 -11.46
CA THR A 4 5.87 6.34 -12.38
C THR A 4 4.40 6.36 -11.94
N THR A 5 3.52 5.97 -12.87
CA THR A 5 2.10 5.80 -12.55
C THR A 5 1.91 4.79 -11.43
N LYS A 6 2.67 3.70 -11.45
CA LYS A 6 2.64 2.67 -10.44
C LYS A 6 2.97 3.23 -9.05
N SER A 7 4.01 4.06 -8.99
CA SER A 7 4.41 4.71 -7.74
C SER A 7 3.36 5.68 -7.24
N ARG A 8 2.71 6.41 -8.15
CA ARG A 8 1.67 7.36 -7.80
C ARG A 8 0.46 6.64 -7.20
N TYR A 9 0.02 5.55 -7.82
CA TYR A 9 -1.08 4.76 -7.28
C TYR A 9 -0.73 4.20 -5.90
N ALA A 10 0.49 3.71 -5.74
CA ALA A 10 0.94 3.18 -4.46
C ALA A 10 0.96 4.28 -3.39
N LEU A 11 1.48 5.45 -3.73
CA LEU A 11 1.53 6.58 -2.80
C LEU A 11 0.12 7.01 -2.37
N ASN A 12 -0.78 7.17 -3.34
CA ASN A 12 -2.15 7.58 -3.04
C ASN A 12 -2.86 6.55 -2.18
N ALA A 13 -2.64 5.27 -2.45
CA ALA A 13 -3.24 4.19 -1.66
C ALA A 13 -2.69 4.18 -0.24
N LEU A 14 -1.41 4.46 -0.06
CA LEU A 14 -0.82 4.53 1.28
C LEU A 14 -1.35 5.73 2.06
N ILE A 15 -1.58 6.86 1.39
CA ILE A 15 -2.18 8.02 2.04
C ILE A 15 -3.59 7.68 2.53
N GLU A 16 -4.39 7.01 1.69
CA GLU A 16 -5.72 6.57 2.10
C GLU A 16 -5.64 5.59 3.28
N LEU A 17 -4.71 4.65 3.21
CA LEU A 17 -4.51 3.69 4.30
C LEU A 17 -4.22 4.43 5.60
N HIS A 18 -3.34 5.42 5.56
CA HIS A 18 -3.00 6.20 6.74
C HIS A 18 -4.22 6.92 7.33
N LEU A 19 -5.04 7.52 6.46
CA LEU A 19 -6.23 8.24 6.90
C LEU A 19 -7.29 7.30 7.47
N MET A 20 -7.38 6.08 6.96
CA MET A 20 -8.41 5.13 7.37
C MET A 20 -7.97 4.22 8.52
N GLU A 21 -6.69 4.16 8.83
CA GLU A 21 -6.12 3.24 9.81
C GLU A 21 -6.51 3.55 11.25
N ILE A 22 -7.14 4.70 11.47
CA ILE A 22 -7.55 5.13 12.82
C ILE A 22 -8.38 4.05 13.52
N ASP A 23 -9.24 3.37 12.78
CA ASP A 23 -10.11 2.33 13.33
C ASP A 23 -9.52 0.91 13.20
N GLY A 24 -8.26 0.80 12.83
CA GLY A 24 -7.58 -0.49 12.70
C GLY A 24 -7.27 -0.84 11.25
N PRO A 25 -6.94 -2.12 10.99
CA PRO A 25 -6.58 -2.54 9.64
C PRO A 25 -7.66 -2.23 8.61
N VAL A 26 -7.25 -1.90 7.40
CA VAL A 26 -8.14 -1.45 6.33
C VAL A 26 -8.12 -2.46 5.19
N LYS A 27 -9.30 -2.82 4.72
CA LYS A 27 -9.43 -3.76 3.60
C LYS A 27 -9.04 -3.06 2.29
N VAL A 28 -8.29 -3.81 1.46
CA VAL A 28 -7.83 -3.27 0.18
C VAL A 28 -9.00 -2.88 -0.72
N SER A 29 -10.14 -3.57 -0.61
CA SER A 29 -11.32 -3.25 -1.40
C SER A 29 -11.83 -1.84 -1.12
N LYS A 30 -11.76 -1.40 0.13
CA LYS A 30 -12.16 -0.04 0.50
C LYS A 30 -11.28 0.99 -0.17
N ILE A 31 -9.98 0.76 -0.15
CA ILE A 31 -9.03 1.68 -0.77
C ILE A 31 -9.20 1.68 -2.28
N ALA A 32 -9.42 0.51 -2.88
CA ALA A 32 -9.66 0.40 -4.32
C ALA A 32 -10.87 1.23 -4.74
N ASP A 33 -11.95 1.14 -3.97
CA ASP A 33 -13.15 1.94 -4.25
C ASP A 33 -12.89 3.44 -4.14
N MET A 34 -12.20 3.85 -3.09
CA MET A 34 -11.89 5.26 -2.86
C MET A 34 -11.01 5.85 -3.95
N GLN A 35 -10.07 5.05 -4.47
CA GLN A 35 -9.11 5.51 -5.47
C GLN A 35 -9.56 5.20 -6.89
N SER A 36 -10.70 4.54 -7.06
CA SER A 36 -11.19 4.11 -8.37
C SER A 36 -10.15 3.27 -9.11
N ILE A 37 -9.51 2.36 -8.39
CA ILE A 37 -8.49 1.46 -8.92
C ILE A 37 -9.04 0.04 -8.88
N GLU A 38 -8.69 -0.76 -9.89
CA GLU A 38 -9.05 -2.17 -9.89
C GLU A 38 -8.41 -2.87 -8.70
N ILE A 39 -9.22 -3.66 -7.98
CA ILE A 39 -8.77 -4.28 -6.74
C ILE A 39 -7.59 -5.23 -6.97
N THR A 40 -7.59 -6.00 -8.05
CA THR A 40 -6.50 -6.94 -8.34
C THR A 40 -5.17 -6.22 -8.51
N TYR A 41 -5.20 -5.08 -9.20
CA TYR A 41 -4.01 -4.28 -9.40
C TYR A 41 -3.50 -3.72 -8.08
N LEU A 42 -4.41 -3.19 -7.25
CA LEU A 42 -4.05 -2.64 -5.96
C LEU A 42 -3.49 -3.72 -5.03
N GLU A 43 -4.06 -4.92 -5.09
CA GLU A 43 -3.54 -6.04 -4.29
C GLU A 43 -2.10 -6.38 -4.68
N GLN A 44 -1.77 -6.31 -5.97
CA GLN A 44 -0.40 -6.54 -6.43
C GLN A 44 0.54 -5.47 -5.87
N LEU A 45 0.13 -4.21 -5.88
CA LEU A 45 0.95 -3.13 -5.33
C LEU A 45 1.14 -3.31 -3.83
N PHE A 46 0.08 -3.63 -3.12
CA PHE A 46 0.14 -3.82 -1.67
C PHE A 46 1.01 -5.02 -1.28
N ARG A 47 0.99 -6.08 -2.09
CA ARG A 47 1.87 -7.22 -1.85
C ARG A 47 3.34 -6.80 -1.91
N LYS A 48 3.69 -5.98 -2.91
CA LYS A 48 5.06 -5.49 -3.04
C LYS A 48 5.44 -4.59 -1.88
N LEU A 49 4.53 -3.72 -1.46
CA LEU A 49 4.78 -2.86 -0.31
C LEU A 49 4.97 -3.65 0.97
N ARG A 50 4.20 -4.74 1.12
CA ARG A 50 4.34 -5.62 2.29
C ARG A 50 5.67 -6.35 2.28
N ILE A 51 6.08 -6.86 1.14
CA ILE A 51 7.38 -7.55 1.01
C ILE A 51 8.53 -6.59 1.35
N ALA A 52 8.38 -5.32 0.98
CA ALA A 52 9.38 -4.31 1.30
C ALA A 52 9.37 -3.89 2.78
N GLY A 53 8.40 -4.36 3.55
CA GLY A 53 8.34 -4.06 4.98
C GLY A 53 7.66 -2.76 5.33
N LEU A 54 7.01 -2.09 4.37
CA LEU A 54 6.35 -0.82 4.63
C LEU A 54 4.98 -1.00 5.26
N ILE A 55 4.28 -2.06 4.88
CA ILE A 55 2.97 -2.39 5.42
C ILE A 55 2.92 -3.88 5.73
N ASP A 56 1.91 -4.28 6.47
CA ASP A 56 1.66 -5.67 6.78
C ASP A 56 0.16 -5.91 6.75
N SER A 57 -0.25 -7.15 6.93
CA SER A 57 -1.67 -7.48 6.87
C SER A 57 -2.03 -8.48 7.95
N THR A 58 -3.32 -8.48 8.32
CA THR A 58 -3.85 -9.47 9.23
C THR A 58 -5.13 -10.04 8.63
N ARG A 59 -5.44 -11.28 9.00
CA ARG A 59 -6.59 -12.01 8.49
C ARG A 59 -7.77 -11.88 9.44
N GLY A 60 -8.95 -12.26 8.93
CA GLY A 60 -10.15 -12.34 9.72
C GLY A 60 -11.17 -11.29 9.36
N ARG A 61 -12.26 -11.29 10.13
CA ARG A 61 -13.38 -10.38 9.88
C ARG A 61 -12.96 -8.92 9.97
N ASN A 62 -12.09 -8.61 10.91
CA ASN A 62 -11.56 -7.26 11.11
C ASN A 62 -10.15 -7.12 10.54
N GLY A 63 -9.79 -8.00 9.60
CA GLY A 63 -8.47 -7.98 9.00
C GLY A 63 -8.35 -6.91 7.94
N GLY A 64 -7.15 -6.75 7.44
CA GLY A 64 -6.82 -5.78 6.40
C GLY A 64 -5.36 -5.41 6.47
N TYR A 65 -5.01 -4.28 5.87
CA TYR A 65 -3.64 -3.79 5.84
C TYR A 65 -3.44 -2.68 6.85
N PHE A 66 -2.22 -2.57 7.34
CA PHE A 66 -1.82 -1.53 8.28
C PHE A 66 -0.33 -1.23 8.07
N PHE A 67 0.11 -0.06 8.55
CA PHE A 67 1.52 0.30 8.42
C PHE A 67 2.39 -0.54 9.35
N ALA A 68 3.40 -1.20 8.79
CA ALA A 68 4.39 -1.92 9.57
C ALA A 68 5.55 -1.01 9.98
N LYS A 69 5.71 0.11 9.28
CA LYS A 69 6.74 1.09 9.52
C LYS A 69 6.06 2.43 9.73
N ASP A 70 6.63 3.28 10.57
CA ASP A 70 6.10 4.62 10.82
C ASP A 70 5.92 5.35 9.47
N PRO A 71 4.69 5.79 9.13
CA PRO A 71 4.48 6.50 7.87
C PRO A 71 5.39 7.69 7.67
N CYS A 72 5.75 8.38 8.74
CA CYS A 72 6.64 9.54 8.67
C CYS A 72 8.06 9.17 8.22
N LYS A 73 8.42 7.90 8.31
CA LYS A 73 9.74 7.41 7.93
C LYS A 73 9.76 6.75 6.56
N ILE A 74 8.61 6.71 5.89
CA ILE A 74 8.51 6.14 4.54
C ILE A 74 8.69 7.28 3.55
N SER A 75 9.71 7.15 2.69
CA SER A 75 9.97 8.15 1.66
C SER A 75 9.34 7.73 0.33
N VAL A 76 9.21 8.68 -0.59
CA VAL A 76 8.78 8.38 -1.95
C VAL A 76 9.73 7.38 -2.60
N LYS A 77 11.02 7.50 -2.30
CA LYS A 77 12.03 6.56 -2.80
C LYS A 77 11.74 5.13 -2.34
N ASP A 78 11.37 4.96 -1.06
CA ASP A 78 11.03 3.65 -0.52
C ASP A 78 9.88 3.02 -1.30
N ILE A 79 8.87 3.82 -1.60
CA ILE A 79 7.70 3.36 -2.35
C ILE A 79 8.10 2.97 -3.77
N MET A 80 8.89 3.79 -4.44
CA MET A 80 9.35 3.52 -5.79
C MET A 80 10.16 2.23 -5.86
N ILE A 81 11.06 2.03 -4.90
CA ILE A 81 11.85 0.80 -4.84
C ILE A 81 10.95 -0.40 -4.67
N ALA A 82 9.96 -0.29 -3.78
CA ALA A 82 9.07 -1.41 -3.49
C ALA A 82 8.25 -1.83 -4.71
N VAL A 83 7.66 -0.88 -5.43
CA VAL A 83 6.71 -1.21 -6.50
C VAL A 83 7.34 -1.26 -7.89
N CYS A 84 8.48 -0.64 -8.09
CA CYS A 84 9.10 -0.55 -9.40
C CYS A 84 10.36 -1.39 -9.56
N LEU A 85 11.15 -1.54 -8.50
CA LEU A 85 12.47 -2.19 -8.60
C LEU A 85 12.53 -3.57 -7.96
N LEU A 86 11.63 -3.89 -7.05
CA LEU A 86 11.62 -5.21 -6.43
C LEU A 86 10.83 -6.17 -7.30
N TYR A 87 11.48 -7.27 -7.66
CA TYR A 87 10.82 -8.34 -8.39
C TYR A 87 10.32 -9.37 -7.39
N THR A 88 9.01 -9.53 -7.36
CA THR A 88 8.40 -10.58 -6.57
C THR A 88 8.03 -11.70 -7.53
N SER A 89 8.76 -12.74 -7.47
CA SER A 89 8.40 -13.91 -8.25
C SER A 89 7.29 -14.68 -7.55
#